data_513e3a0adff3b9b1bbc975adc89766fc
#
_entry.id   513e3a0adff3b9b1bbc975adc89766fc
#
_cell.length_a   1.000
_cell.length_b   1.000
_cell.length_c   1.000
_cell.angle_alpha   90.00
_cell.angle_beta   90.00
_cell.angle_gamma   90.00
#
_symmetry.space_group_name_H-M   'P 1'
#
loop_
_entity.id
_entity.type
_entity.pdbx_description
1 polymer ?
#
loop_
_entity_poly.entity_id
_entity_poly.type
_entity_poly.pdbx_seq_one_letter_code
_entity_poly.pdbx_strand_id
1 'polypeptide(L)'
;GVYVFKPLSALSALDPGVERFVGSSVWLEAHKQNDFTHRPAADQAGTTRQFMLTPALVLQVLAPLVIVFLGFGSFAREREQGLVGSLRLTGAPLSAVAAARGSLLVVLSLALVLPACAAVMAVQWTLVGSTPFVDGPWRAGLLALSALLYLGLWAVLVLAVSAASTTLRTSLAALLALWAATALVMPRLATEWSAAVAPLPSTSRGALPTTHP
;
A
#
# COMPACT_ATOMS: atom_id res chain seq x y z
N GLY A 1 -5.41 0.57 40.74
CA GLY A 1 -4.99 0.23 39.41
C GLY A 1 -4.52 1.45 38.61
N VAL A 2 -3.72 1.24 37.61
CA VAL A 2 -3.17 2.30 36.75
C VAL A 2 -3.45 1.95 35.27
N TYR A 3 -3.90 2.91 34.49
CA TYR A 3 -3.99 2.76 33.05
C TYR A 3 -2.62 2.99 32.41
N VAL A 4 -2.18 2.05 31.60
CA VAL A 4 -0.99 2.17 30.76
C VAL A 4 -1.45 2.18 29.31
N PHE A 5 -1.01 3.19 28.55
CA PHE A 5 -1.34 3.36 27.14
C PHE A 5 -0.14 2.92 26.28
N LYS A 6 -0.44 2.18 25.24
CA LYS A 6 0.55 1.82 24.22
C LYS A 6 0.94 3.07 23.43
N PRO A 7 2.23 3.41 23.28
CA PRO A 7 2.64 4.51 22.42
C PRO A 7 2.30 4.18 20.97
N LEU A 8 1.89 5.20 20.22
CA LEU A 8 1.63 5.08 18.77
C LEU A 8 2.94 4.73 18.05
N SER A 9 2.86 3.79 17.11
CA SER A 9 4.04 3.47 16.28
C SER A 9 4.38 4.60 15.31
N ALA A 10 5.65 4.69 14.96
CA ALA A 10 6.18 5.77 14.14
C ALA A 10 5.51 5.91 12.74
N LEU A 11 4.88 4.88 12.23
CA LEU A 11 4.26 4.85 10.89
C LEU A 11 2.74 4.61 10.94
N SER A 12 2.12 4.68 12.13
CA SER A 12 0.67 4.45 12.30
C SER A 12 -0.20 5.44 11.51
N ALA A 13 0.33 6.64 11.22
CA ALA A 13 -0.34 7.62 10.37
C ALA A 13 -0.41 7.18 8.90
N LEU A 14 0.56 6.38 8.43
CA LEU A 14 0.54 5.83 7.07
C LEU A 14 -0.35 4.59 7.00
N ASP A 15 -0.13 3.65 7.91
CA ASP A 15 -0.92 2.44 8.07
C ASP A 15 -0.88 2.00 9.54
N PRO A 16 -2.03 1.98 10.22
CA PRO A 16 -2.11 1.47 11.59
C PRO A 16 -1.89 -0.05 11.69
N GLY A 17 -1.89 -0.79 10.57
CA GLY A 17 -1.61 -2.22 10.51
C GLY A 17 -2.43 -3.02 11.53
N VAL A 18 -1.73 -3.86 12.32
CA VAL A 18 -2.34 -4.68 13.38
C VAL A 18 -2.75 -3.90 14.63
N GLU A 19 -2.35 -2.63 14.77
CA GLU A 19 -2.67 -1.83 15.96
C GLU A 19 -4.17 -1.67 16.20
N ARG A 20 -4.98 -1.74 15.15
CA ARG A 20 -6.45 -1.71 15.25
C ARG A 20 -7.03 -2.92 15.98
N PHE A 21 -6.33 -4.05 15.93
CA PHE A 21 -6.79 -5.33 16.49
C PHE A 21 -6.16 -5.61 17.87
N VAL A 22 -5.03 -4.96 18.16
CA VAL A 22 -4.36 -5.02 19.44
C VAL A 22 -4.90 -3.88 20.31
N GLY A 23 -5.29 -4.17 21.55
CA GLY A 23 -5.79 -3.14 22.46
C GLY A 23 -4.78 -2.02 22.69
N SER A 24 -5.30 -0.80 22.87
CA SER A 24 -4.50 0.42 23.04
C SER A 24 -4.19 0.76 24.50
N SER A 25 -4.92 0.17 25.44
CA SER A 25 -4.74 0.42 26.87
C SER A 25 -4.81 -0.87 27.68
N VAL A 26 -4.06 -0.91 28.77
CA VAL A 26 -4.08 -1.99 29.76
C VAL A 26 -4.38 -1.39 31.13
N TRP A 27 -5.35 -1.98 31.82
CA TRP A 27 -5.59 -1.69 33.23
C TRP A 27 -4.75 -2.62 34.07
N LEU A 28 -3.75 -2.10 34.76
CA LEU A 28 -2.89 -2.89 35.63
C LEU A 28 -3.50 -3.00 37.02
N GLU A 29 -3.88 -4.20 37.43
CA GLU A 29 -4.26 -4.55 38.78
C GLU A 29 -3.30 -5.62 39.35
N ALA A 30 -2.95 -5.47 40.62
CA ALA A 30 -2.20 -6.51 41.32
C ALA A 30 -3.03 -7.81 41.43
N HIS A 31 -2.40 -8.95 41.16
CA HIS A 31 -3.00 -10.29 41.24
C HIS A 31 -4.09 -10.64 40.20
N LYS A 32 -4.25 -9.88 39.13
CA LYS A 32 -5.13 -10.22 37.99
C LYS A 32 -4.33 -10.31 36.69
N GLN A 33 -4.77 -11.20 35.79
CA GLN A 33 -4.29 -11.21 34.42
C GLN A 33 -4.83 -9.97 33.71
N ASN A 34 -3.91 -9.11 33.26
CA ASN A 34 -4.26 -7.84 32.66
C ASN A 34 -4.43 -8.03 31.15
N ASP A 35 -5.64 -7.86 30.66
CA ASP A 35 -5.95 -7.91 29.23
C ASP A 35 -5.99 -6.51 28.62
N PHE A 36 -5.61 -6.44 27.34
CA PHE A 36 -5.74 -5.22 26.57
C PHE A 36 -7.21 -4.86 26.37
N THR A 37 -7.60 -3.69 26.83
CA THR A 37 -8.91 -3.08 26.63
C THR A 37 -8.84 -2.04 25.49
N HIS A 38 -9.99 -1.61 24.99
CA HIS A 38 -10.12 -0.69 23.86
C HIS A 38 -9.41 -1.18 22.59
N ARG A 39 -10.13 -2.02 21.86
CA ARG A 39 -9.74 -2.46 20.51
C ARG A 39 -10.49 -1.60 19.50
N PRO A 40 -9.83 -0.66 18.79
CA PRO A 40 -10.51 0.24 17.86
C PRO A 40 -11.31 -0.49 16.77
N ALA A 41 -10.87 -1.68 16.38
CA ALA A 41 -11.60 -2.50 15.42
C ALA A 41 -12.91 -3.11 15.97
N ALA A 42 -13.06 -3.23 17.29
CA ALA A 42 -14.28 -3.75 17.92
C ALA A 42 -15.39 -2.70 17.97
N ASP A 43 -15.00 -1.42 18.07
CA ASP A 43 -15.92 -0.29 18.20
C ASP A 43 -16.47 0.22 16.85
N GLN A 44 -15.93 -0.28 15.74
CA GLN A 44 -16.36 0.11 14.40
C GLN A 44 -17.48 -0.80 13.88
N ALA A 45 -18.53 -0.19 13.32
CA ALA A 45 -19.60 -0.92 12.62
C ALA A 45 -19.02 -1.79 11.48
N GLY A 46 -19.58 -2.98 11.26
CA GLY A 46 -19.01 -4.01 10.39
C GLY A 46 -18.66 -3.57 8.95
N THR A 47 -19.38 -2.58 8.40
CA THR A 47 -19.12 -2.01 7.07
C THR A 47 -17.89 -1.09 7.03
N THR A 48 -17.60 -0.38 8.11
CA THR A 48 -16.45 0.54 8.22
C THR A 48 -15.15 -0.22 8.50
N ARG A 49 -15.23 -1.47 8.96
CA ARG A 49 -14.09 -2.34 9.24
C ARG A 49 -13.25 -2.69 8.03
N GLN A 50 -13.84 -2.74 6.84
CA GLN A 50 -13.19 -3.31 5.65
C GLN A 50 -12.49 -2.29 4.77
N PHE A 51 -12.87 -1.01 4.80
CA PHE A 51 -12.35 0.01 3.88
C PHE A 51 -12.00 1.31 4.62
N MET A 52 -10.93 1.33 5.39
CA MET A 52 -10.31 2.61 5.74
C MET A 52 -9.32 3.01 4.66
N LEU A 53 -9.55 4.19 4.06
CA LEU A 53 -8.64 4.81 3.13
C LEU A 53 -7.40 5.28 3.90
N THR A 54 -6.38 4.41 3.95
CA THR A 54 -5.08 4.77 4.51
C THR A 54 -4.18 5.32 3.40
N PRO A 55 -3.21 6.20 3.71
CA PRO A 55 -2.22 6.64 2.72
C PRO A 55 -1.47 5.46 2.07
N ALA A 56 -1.22 4.39 2.84
CA ALA A 56 -0.62 3.17 2.31
C ALA A 56 -1.50 2.51 1.24
N LEU A 57 -2.81 2.38 1.49
CA LEU A 57 -3.75 1.82 0.51
C LEU A 57 -3.84 2.68 -0.76
N VAL A 58 -3.81 4.01 -0.62
CA VAL A 58 -3.78 4.93 -1.77
C VAL A 58 -2.54 4.68 -2.61
N LEU A 59 -1.35 4.60 -1.99
CA LEU A 59 -0.10 4.34 -2.69
C LEU A 59 -0.04 2.94 -3.31
N GLN A 60 -0.63 1.93 -2.66
CA GLN A 60 -0.59 0.53 -3.09
C GLN A 60 -1.60 0.21 -4.19
N VAL A 61 -2.80 0.80 -4.14
CA VAL A 61 -3.92 0.44 -5.01
C VAL A 61 -4.23 1.53 -6.02
N LEU A 62 -4.38 2.78 -5.56
CA LEU A 62 -4.80 3.87 -6.45
C LEU A 62 -3.64 4.45 -7.26
N ALA A 63 -2.44 4.58 -6.70
CA ALA A 63 -1.31 5.15 -7.43
C ALA A 63 -0.91 4.32 -8.67
N PRO A 64 -0.82 2.97 -8.63
CA PRO A 64 -0.62 2.18 -9.83
C PRO A 64 -1.72 2.35 -10.87
N LEU A 65 -2.96 2.48 -10.44
CA LEU A 65 -4.10 2.71 -11.34
C LEU A 65 -3.95 4.04 -12.09
N VAL A 66 -3.52 5.10 -11.41
CA VAL A 66 -3.22 6.40 -12.05
C VAL A 66 -2.09 6.24 -13.08
N ILE A 67 -1.02 5.50 -12.76
CA ILE A 67 0.08 5.21 -13.69
C ILE A 67 -0.43 4.43 -14.91
N VAL A 68 -1.30 3.45 -14.70
CA VAL A 68 -1.94 2.68 -15.79
C VAL A 68 -2.72 3.62 -16.69
N PHE A 69 -3.61 4.47 -16.15
CA PHE A 69 -4.43 5.38 -16.95
C PHE A 69 -3.62 6.43 -17.72
N LEU A 70 -2.51 6.88 -17.17
CA LEU A 70 -1.67 7.86 -17.86
C LEU A 70 -0.70 7.24 -18.86
N GLY A 71 -0.32 5.97 -18.65
CA GLY A 71 0.69 5.31 -19.43
C GLY A 71 0.21 4.29 -20.48
N PHE A 72 -1.04 3.77 -20.40
CA PHE A 72 -1.52 2.69 -21.27
C PHE A 72 -1.41 3.00 -22.76
N GLY A 73 -1.58 4.27 -23.14
CA GLY A 73 -1.52 4.74 -24.53
C GLY A 73 -0.12 5.12 -25.01
N SER A 74 0.92 4.96 -24.19
CA SER A 74 2.26 5.48 -24.49
C SER A 74 2.82 5.02 -25.85
N PHE A 75 2.67 3.75 -26.21
CA PHE A 75 3.08 3.20 -27.49
C PHE A 75 1.92 2.63 -28.29
N ALA A 76 0.89 2.13 -27.61
CA ALA A 76 -0.25 1.51 -28.27
C ALA A 76 -1.01 2.49 -29.19
N ARG A 77 -1.11 3.78 -28.78
CA ARG A 77 -1.75 4.82 -29.60
C ARG A 77 -1.05 5.04 -30.91
N GLU A 78 0.26 5.17 -30.93
CA GLU A 78 1.05 5.40 -32.15
C GLU A 78 1.03 4.19 -33.07
N ARG A 79 0.99 2.99 -32.47
CA ARG A 79 0.88 1.76 -33.24
C ARG A 79 -0.50 1.64 -33.92
N GLU A 80 -1.58 1.92 -33.17
CA GLU A 80 -2.94 1.91 -33.70
C GLU A 80 -3.14 2.95 -34.83
N GLN A 81 -2.50 4.11 -34.69
CA GLN A 81 -2.55 5.17 -35.72
C GLN A 81 -1.54 4.98 -36.87
N GLY A 82 -0.73 3.94 -36.86
CA GLY A 82 0.28 3.69 -37.87
C GLY A 82 1.47 4.66 -37.85
N LEU A 83 1.61 5.49 -36.80
CA LEU A 83 2.61 6.54 -36.69
C LEU A 83 4.01 6.04 -36.30
N VAL A 84 4.18 4.75 -36.01
CA VAL A 84 5.48 4.16 -35.63
C VAL A 84 6.52 4.35 -36.78
N GLY A 85 6.06 4.29 -38.04
CA GLY A 85 6.92 4.55 -39.20
C GLY A 85 7.43 5.98 -39.27
N SER A 86 6.58 6.97 -39.01
CA SER A 86 6.96 8.39 -38.99
C SER A 86 7.89 8.74 -37.86
N LEU A 87 7.71 8.13 -36.68
CA LEU A 87 8.64 8.26 -35.54
C LEU A 87 10.05 7.76 -35.92
N ARG A 88 10.17 6.66 -36.66
CA ARG A 88 11.48 6.17 -37.13
C ARG A 88 12.12 7.12 -38.16
N LEU A 89 11.31 7.80 -38.98
CA LEU A 89 11.81 8.75 -39.96
C LEU A 89 12.38 10.03 -39.32
N THR A 90 11.96 10.39 -38.11
CA THR A 90 12.54 11.53 -37.38
C THR A 90 13.94 11.24 -36.83
N GLY A 91 14.46 10.00 -36.98
CA GLY A 91 15.78 9.61 -36.48
C GLY A 91 15.89 9.45 -34.99
N ALA A 92 14.81 9.66 -34.22
CA ALA A 92 14.82 9.45 -32.77
C ALA A 92 14.86 7.95 -32.44
N PRO A 93 15.83 7.47 -31.62
CA PRO A 93 15.86 6.08 -31.22
C PRO A 93 14.67 5.79 -30.31
N LEU A 94 14.02 4.66 -30.51
CA LEU A 94 12.86 4.24 -29.68
C LEU A 94 13.18 4.19 -28.18
N SER A 95 14.44 3.94 -27.84
CA SER A 95 14.93 3.98 -26.45
C SER A 95 14.83 5.38 -25.84
N ALA A 96 15.13 6.45 -26.60
CA ALA A 96 15.00 7.82 -26.10
C ALA A 96 13.52 8.18 -25.87
N VAL A 97 12.61 7.73 -26.76
CA VAL A 97 11.17 7.93 -26.58
C VAL A 97 10.67 7.18 -25.36
N ALA A 98 11.11 5.93 -25.15
CA ALA A 98 10.78 5.14 -23.98
C ALA A 98 11.32 5.79 -22.69
N ALA A 99 12.56 6.28 -22.72
CA ALA A 99 13.16 6.98 -21.58
C ALA A 99 12.41 8.27 -21.24
N ALA A 100 12.03 9.07 -22.22
CA ALA A 100 11.26 10.29 -22.01
C ALA A 100 9.88 10.02 -21.39
N ARG A 101 9.17 8.98 -21.86
CA ARG A 101 7.87 8.56 -21.29
C ARG A 101 8.03 7.94 -19.92
N GLY A 102 9.08 7.13 -19.74
CA GLY A 102 9.43 6.56 -18.44
C GLY A 102 9.76 7.62 -17.41
N SER A 103 10.53 8.66 -17.79
CA SER A 103 10.83 9.77 -16.87
C SER A 103 9.60 10.54 -16.45
N LEU A 104 8.61 10.72 -17.33
CA LEU A 104 7.33 11.34 -16.99
C LEU A 104 6.58 10.51 -15.92
N LEU A 105 6.53 9.19 -16.07
CA LEU A 105 5.88 8.30 -15.10
C LEU A 105 6.66 8.25 -13.78
N VAL A 106 7.99 8.38 -13.80
CA VAL A 106 8.82 8.50 -12.59
C VAL A 106 8.54 9.83 -11.87
N VAL A 107 8.48 10.95 -12.59
CA VAL A 107 8.11 12.26 -12.03
C VAL A 107 6.73 12.20 -11.40
N LEU A 108 5.76 11.56 -12.05
CA LEU A 108 4.43 11.33 -11.50
C LEU A 108 4.49 10.50 -10.20
N SER A 109 5.29 9.43 -10.19
CA SER A 109 5.48 8.59 -9.00
C SER A 109 6.06 9.40 -7.84
N LEU A 110 7.06 10.25 -8.11
CA LEU A 110 7.60 11.18 -7.11
C LEU A 110 6.53 12.17 -6.62
N ALA A 111 5.74 12.73 -7.53
CA ALA A 111 4.67 13.66 -7.17
C ALA A 111 3.57 13.03 -6.30
N LEU A 112 3.38 11.70 -6.36
CA LEU A 112 2.45 10.97 -5.51
C LEU A 112 3.08 10.58 -4.16
N VAL A 113 4.32 10.11 -4.16
CA VAL A 113 4.99 9.58 -2.96
C VAL A 113 5.46 10.69 -2.03
N LEU A 114 6.07 11.77 -2.57
CA LEU A 114 6.66 12.81 -1.74
C LEU A 114 5.63 13.54 -0.86
N PRO A 115 4.45 13.98 -1.38
CA PRO A 115 3.44 14.60 -0.53
C PRO A 115 2.88 13.64 0.53
N ALA A 116 2.69 12.37 0.18
CA ALA A 116 2.21 11.36 1.12
C ALA A 116 3.20 11.17 2.28
N CYS A 117 4.49 11.05 1.98
CA CYS A 117 5.54 10.96 3.00
C CYS A 117 5.65 12.25 3.82
N ALA A 118 5.57 13.42 3.19
CA ALA A 118 5.59 14.70 3.90
C ALA A 118 4.40 14.85 4.84
N ALA A 119 3.20 14.47 4.42
CA ALA A 119 1.99 14.49 5.26
C ALA A 119 2.14 13.55 6.47
N VAL A 120 2.64 12.33 6.27
CA VAL A 120 2.88 11.38 7.37
C VAL A 120 3.91 11.95 8.35
N MET A 121 5.01 12.52 7.86
CA MET A 121 6.03 13.15 8.71
C MET A 121 5.47 14.35 9.50
N ALA A 122 4.64 15.20 8.86
CA ALA A 122 4.01 16.33 9.53
C ALA A 122 3.05 15.87 10.64
N VAL A 123 2.21 14.86 10.38
CA VAL A 123 1.30 14.29 11.39
C VAL A 123 2.08 13.68 12.54
N GLN A 124 3.17 12.98 12.27
CA GLN A 124 4.02 12.44 13.32
C GLN A 124 4.64 13.52 14.19
N TRP A 125 5.15 14.57 13.55
CA TRP A 125 5.74 15.72 14.27
C TRP A 125 4.73 16.37 15.23
N THR A 126 3.48 16.50 14.81
CA THR A 126 2.42 17.11 15.64
C THR A 126 1.93 16.20 16.77
N LEU A 127 1.85 14.88 16.54
CA LEU A 127 1.29 13.94 17.51
C LEU A 127 2.30 13.44 18.56
N VAL A 128 3.56 13.23 18.14
CA VAL A 128 4.59 12.60 19.01
C VAL A 128 5.45 13.65 19.72
N GLY A 129 5.40 14.89 19.26
CA GLY A 129 6.22 15.96 19.82
C GLY A 129 7.73 15.73 19.62
N SER A 130 8.56 16.42 20.40
CA SER A 130 10.02 16.41 20.30
C SER A 130 10.71 15.24 21.02
N THR A 131 10.05 14.09 21.20
CA THR A 131 10.76 12.90 21.67
C THR A 131 11.82 12.51 20.63
N PRO A 132 12.99 12.01 21.04
CA PRO A 132 14.11 11.85 20.11
C PRO A 132 13.71 10.94 18.95
N PHE A 133 13.54 11.55 17.80
CA PHE A 133 13.14 10.99 16.50
C PHE A 133 14.30 10.19 15.89
N VAL A 134 14.94 9.33 16.69
CA VAL A 134 16.14 8.62 16.25
C VAL A 134 15.82 7.68 15.09
N ASP A 135 14.61 7.13 15.03
CA ASP A 135 14.24 6.11 14.03
C ASP A 135 13.25 6.58 12.93
N GLY A 136 12.61 7.73 13.09
CA GLY A 136 11.54 8.19 12.20
C GLY A 136 11.98 8.49 10.76
N PRO A 137 12.99 9.33 10.53
CA PRO A 137 13.35 9.80 9.17
C PRO A 137 13.88 8.69 8.27
N TRP A 138 14.70 7.78 8.78
CA TRP A 138 15.26 6.70 7.96
C TRP A 138 14.19 5.67 7.59
N ARG A 139 13.23 5.37 8.50
CA ARG A 139 12.09 4.48 8.21
C ARG A 139 11.17 5.10 7.16
N ALA A 140 10.89 6.40 7.26
CA ALA A 140 10.15 7.13 6.23
C ALA A 140 10.90 7.13 4.88
N GLY A 141 12.22 7.27 4.90
CA GLY A 141 13.06 7.17 3.71
C GLY A 141 13.02 5.79 3.06
N LEU A 142 13.12 4.72 3.84
CA LEU A 142 12.99 3.35 3.33
C LEU A 142 11.60 3.09 2.73
N LEU A 143 10.58 3.61 3.36
CA LEU A 143 9.21 3.49 2.91
C LEU A 143 8.98 4.26 1.61
N ALA A 144 9.49 5.49 1.52
CA ALA A 144 9.47 6.27 0.28
C ALA A 144 10.20 5.53 -0.85
N LEU A 145 11.40 4.99 -0.55
CA LEU A 145 12.17 4.21 -1.52
C LEU A 145 11.40 2.96 -1.99
N SER A 146 10.80 2.21 -1.07
CA SER A 146 10.01 1.02 -1.43
C SER A 146 8.79 1.38 -2.28
N ALA A 147 8.09 2.46 -1.96
CA ALA A 147 6.97 2.97 -2.74
C ALA A 147 7.41 3.42 -4.14
N LEU A 148 8.53 4.12 -4.25
CA LEU A 148 9.09 4.54 -5.54
C LEU A 148 9.52 3.36 -6.39
N LEU A 149 10.16 2.34 -5.81
CA LEU A 149 10.51 1.11 -6.53
C LEU A 149 9.26 0.37 -7.01
N TYR A 150 8.24 0.29 -6.18
CA TYR A 150 6.97 -0.33 -6.53
C TYR A 150 6.26 0.40 -7.68
N LEU A 151 6.14 1.74 -7.60
CA LEU A 151 5.54 2.54 -8.67
C LEU A 151 6.43 2.56 -9.93
N GLY A 152 7.74 2.54 -9.77
CA GLY A 152 8.70 2.38 -10.86
C GLY A 152 8.52 1.05 -11.61
N LEU A 153 8.30 -0.04 -10.89
CA LEU A 153 7.97 -1.34 -11.48
C LEU A 153 6.66 -1.25 -12.30
N TRP A 154 5.63 -0.60 -11.76
CA TRP A 154 4.38 -0.35 -12.49
C TRP A 154 4.61 0.50 -13.74
N ALA A 155 5.44 1.54 -13.68
CA ALA A 155 5.78 2.37 -14.84
C ALA A 155 6.44 1.53 -15.95
N VAL A 156 7.38 0.65 -15.61
CA VAL A 156 8.03 -0.27 -16.55
C VAL A 156 7.01 -1.25 -17.14
N LEU A 157 6.16 -1.86 -16.32
CA LEU A 157 5.11 -2.77 -16.78
C LEU A 157 4.14 -2.10 -17.75
N VAL A 158 3.70 -0.88 -17.43
CA VAL A 158 2.81 -0.10 -18.28
C VAL A 158 3.45 0.20 -19.63
N LEU A 159 4.71 0.62 -19.66
CA LEU A 159 5.43 0.85 -20.91
C LEU A 159 5.62 -0.44 -21.71
N ALA A 160 5.98 -1.54 -21.05
CA ALA A 160 6.19 -2.83 -21.69
C ALA A 160 4.88 -3.37 -22.32
N VAL A 161 3.78 -3.36 -21.57
CA VAL A 161 2.47 -3.81 -22.07
C VAL A 161 1.97 -2.89 -23.18
N SER A 162 2.13 -1.57 -23.03
CA SER A 162 1.76 -0.61 -24.10
C SER A 162 2.58 -0.85 -25.37
N ALA A 163 3.88 -1.14 -25.23
CA ALA A 163 4.75 -1.45 -26.38
C ALA A 163 4.40 -2.79 -27.05
N ALA A 164 3.96 -3.78 -26.28
CA ALA A 164 3.55 -5.09 -26.81
C ALA A 164 2.15 -5.08 -27.44
N SER A 165 1.28 -4.16 -27.02
CA SER A 165 -0.11 -4.09 -27.46
C SER A 165 -0.25 -3.50 -28.85
N THR A 166 -1.19 -4.03 -29.64
CA THR A 166 -1.50 -3.54 -31.01
C THR A 166 -2.52 -2.42 -31.01
N THR A 167 -3.41 -2.37 -30.01
CA THR A 167 -4.47 -1.37 -29.88
C THR A 167 -4.51 -0.78 -28.48
N LEU A 168 -5.08 0.42 -28.34
CA LEU A 168 -5.32 1.07 -27.06
C LEU A 168 -6.19 0.22 -26.11
N ARG A 169 -7.22 -0.43 -26.67
CA ARG A 169 -8.17 -1.26 -25.92
C ARG A 169 -7.47 -2.47 -25.30
N THR A 170 -6.64 -3.16 -26.07
CA THR A 170 -5.90 -4.34 -25.58
C THR A 170 -4.88 -3.96 -24.51
N SER A 171 -4.19 -2.83 -24.68
CA SER A 171 -3.25 -2.31 -23.67
C SER A 171 -3.96 -2.01 -22.36
N LEU A 172 -5.05 -1.24 -22.41
CA LEU A 172 -5.80 -0.89 -21.20
C LEU A 172 -6.40 -2.12 -20.51
N ALA A 173 -7.03 -3.03 -21.28
CA ALA A 173 -7.64 -4.24 -20.73
C ALA A 173 -6.61 -5.15 -20.04
N ALA A 174 -5.44 -5.34 -20.66
CA ALA A 174 -4.37 -6.15 -20.09
C ALA A 174 -3.81 -5.54 -18.79
N LEU A 175 -3.60 -4.22 -18.77
CA LEU A 175 -3.10 -3.49 -17.59
C LEU A 175 -4.12 -3.48 -16.46
N LEU A 176 -5.41 -3.26 -16.75
CA LEU A 176 -6.46 -3.33 -15.73
C LEU A 176 -6.63 -4.74 -15.18
N ALA A 177 -6.53 -5.78 -16.01
CA ALA A 177 -6.57 -7.17 -15.55
C ALA A 177 -5.37 -7.47 -14.63
N LEU A 178 -4.17 -7.03 -15.00
CA LEU A 178 -2.97 -7.18 -14.18
C LEU A 178 -3.10 -6.42 -12.85
N TRP A 179 -3.60 -5.18 -12.89
CA TRP A 179 -3.85 -4.39 -11.70
C TRP A 179 -4.89 -5.06 -10.78
N ALA A 180 -6.02 -5.50 -11.32
CA ALA A 180 -7.05 -6.19 -10.54
C ALA A 180 -6.53 -7.49 -9.92
N ALA A 181 -5.74 -8.26 -10.68
CA ALA A 181 -5.11 -9.48 -10.17
C ALA A 181 -4.19 -9.19 -8.98
N THR A 182 -3.34 -8.18 -9.08
CA THR A 182 -2.37 -7.84 -8.03
C THR A 182 -3.00 -7.11 -6.84
N ALA A 183 -3.94 -6.18 -7.08
CA ALA A 183 -4.52 -5.34 -6.04
C ALA A 183 -5.70 -6.00 -5.30
N LEU A 184 -6.48 -6.84 -5.96
CA LEU A 184 -7.71 -7.42 -5.41
C LEU A 184 -7.59 -8.93 -5.15
N VAL A 185 -7.00 -9.69 -6.08
CA VAL A 185 -6.98 -11.16 -6.00
C VAL A 185 -5.84 -11.66 -5.12
N MET A 186 -4.62 -11.15 -5.34
CA MET A 186 -3.45 -11.62 -4.58
C MET A 186 -3.55 -11.44 -3.06
N PRO A 187 -4.03 -10.31 -2.51
CA PRO A 187 -4.18 -10.18 -1.06
C PRO A 187 -5.17 -11.18 -0.47
N ARG A 188 -6.25 -11.49 -1.18
CA ARG A 188 -7.23 -12.50 -0.75
C ARG A 188 -6.63 -13.90 -0.75
N LEU A 189 -5.97 -14.28 -1.84
CA LEU A 189 -5.31 -15.59 -1.92
C LEU A 189 -4.22 -15.74 -0.85
N ALA A 190 -3.46 -14.69 -0.58
CA ALA A 190 -2.42 -14.71 0.47
C ALA A 190 -3.02 -14.94 1.86
N THR A 191 -4.16 -14.31 2.19
CA THR A 191 -4.84 -14.51 3.48
C THR A 191 -5.43 -15.92 3.61
N GLU A 192 -6.06 -16.44 2.57
CA GLU A 192 -6.59 -17.80 2.56
C GLU A 192 -5.48 -18.85 2.66
N TRP A 193 -4.40 -18.64 1.91
CA TRP A 193 -3.23 -19.52 1.97
C TRP A 193 -2.58 -19.52 3.35
N SER A 194 -2.39 -18.35 3.95
CA SER A 194 -1.80 -18.26 5.30
C SER A 194 -2.66 -18.95 6.36
N ALA A 195 -3.97 -18.82 6.26
CA ALA A 195 -4.91 -19.51 7.15
C ALA A 195 -4.90 -21.04 6.98
N ALA A 196 -4.67 -21.52 5.75
CA ALA A 196 -4.58 -22.95 5.46
C ALA A 196 -3.25 -23.57 5.94
N VAL A 197 -2.13 -22.84 5.79
CA VAL A 197 -0.78 -23.33 6.16
C VAL A 197 -0.50 -23.17 7.65
N ALA A 198 -1.00 -22.11 8.29
CA ALA A 198 -0.81 -21.82 9.70
C ALA A 198 -2.16 -21.51 10.37
N PRO A 199 -3.01 -22.53 10.62
CA PRO A 199 -4.28 -22.32 11.28
C PRO A 199 -4.05 -21.78 12.70
N LEU A 200 -4.70 -20.66 13.01
CA LEU A 200 -4.65 -20.08 14.35
C LEU A 200 -5.21 -21.09 15.37
N PRO A 201 -4.55 -21.28 16.52
CA PRO A 201 -5.09 -22.14 17.57
C PRO A 201 -6.47 -21.63 17.98
N SER A 202 -7.46 -22.51 17.96
CA SER A 202 -8.83 -22.17 18.36
C SER A 202 -8.81 -21.71 19.83
N THR A 203 -9.40 -20.55 20.12
CA THR A 203 -9.51 -19.96 21.46
C THR A 203 -10.31 -20.86 22.43
N SER A 204 -10.96 -21.92 21.94
CA SER A 204 -11.71 -22.91 22.73
C SER A 204 -10.81 -23.78 23.62
N ARG A 205 -9.49 -23.82 23.43
CA ARG A 205 -8.58 -24.58 24.30
C ARG A 205 -8.11 -23.83 25.55
N GLY A 206 -8.44 -22.56 25.71
CA GLY A 206 -8.07 -21.74 26.87
C GLY A 206 -9.14 -21.60 27.95
N ALA A 207 -10.33 -22.16 27.75
CA ALA A 207 -11.32 -22.24 28.83
C ALA A 207 -10.88 -23.37 29.79
N LEU A 208 -10.08 -23.01 30.79
CA LEU A 208 -9.89 -23.87 31.95
C LEU A 208 -11.29 -24.16 32.51
N PRO A 209 -11.61 -25.43 32.79
CA PRO A 209 -12.87 -25.74 33.47
C PRO A 209 -12.85 -25.03 34.82
N THR A 210 -13.78 -24.08 34.99
CA THR A 210 -14.03 -23.47 36.30
C THR A 210 -14.64 -24.57 37.19
N THR A 211 -13.80 -25.33 37.83
CA THR A 211 -14.22 -26.15 38.98
C THR A 211 -14.46 -25.18 40.13
N HIS A 212 -15.71 -24.74 40.26
CA HIS A 212 -16.19 -24.18 41.51
C HIS A 212 -16.49 -25.37 42.46
N PRO A 213 -15.95 -25.35 43.69
CA PRO A 213 -16.41 -26.23 44.76
C PRO A 213 -17.78 -25.79 45.28
#